data_9bc514fa1f0dda6baad4ceb9f43ea940
#
_entry.id   9bc514fa1f0dda6baad4ceb9f43ea940
#
_cell.length_a   1.000
_cell.length_b   1.000
_cell.length_c   1.000
_cell.angle_alpha   90.00
_cell.angle_beta   90.00
_cell.angle_gamma   90.00
#
_symmetry.space_group_name_H-M   'P 1'
#
loop_
_entity.id
_entity.type
_entity.pdbx_description
1 polymer ?
#
loop_
_entity_poly.entity_id
_entity_poly.type
_entity_poly.pdbx_seq_one_letter_code
_entity_poly.pdbx_strand_id
1 'polypeptide(L)'
;MLCLIRLLYWTDWGDPAKIERANMDGSDRKILISGVHLEWPVDLAIDYTTRKLYWIDAKLKVIKHCDLDGSRVREVVNRGIKDPSAVTLFEDHMYWIDEKKIYKANKFTGKNVTVLVKDAFSPKDLHIYHPQRQPQGKRSEDRFQNAIKTTIN
;
A
#
# COMPACT_ATOMS: atom_id res chain seq x y z
N MET A 1 19.78 19.84 -5.93
CA MET A 1 19.84 18.37 -5.88
C MET A 1 18.63 17.91 -5.08
N LEU A 2 17.56 17.47 -5.76
CA LEU A 2 16.38 16.90 -5.06
C LEU A 2 16.81 15.57 -4.45
N CYS A 3 16.93 15.53 -3.13
CA CYS A 3 17.09 14.29 -2.40
C CYS A 3 15.75 13.50 -2.53
N LEU A 4 15.71 12.51 -3.40
CA LEU A 4 14.60 11.58 -3.49
C LEU A 4 14.63 10.72 -2.23
N ILE A 5 13.89 11.13 -1.20
CA ILE A 5 13.73 10.36 0.02
C ILE A 5 13.01 9.07 -0.37
N ARG A 6 13.69 7.94 -0.26
CA ARG A 6 13.15 6.61 -0.48
C ARG A 6 12.97 5.95 0.88
N LEU A 7 11.75 5.54 1.19
CA LEU A 7 11.38 5.01 2.49
C LEU A 7 10.76 3.62 2.35
N LEU A 8 11.05 2.77 3.32
CA LEU A 8 10.35 1.53 3.59
C LEU A 8 9.28 1.79 4.64
N TYR A 9 8.14 1.13 4.50
CA TYR A 9 7.06 1.12 5.48
C TYR A 9 6.66 -0.34 5.71
N TRP A 10 6.36 -0.68 6.97
CA TRP A 10 5.89 -2.03 7.32
C TRP A 10 4.97 -2.00 8.52
N THR A 11 4.14 -3.03 8.63
CA THR A 11 3.30 -3.33 9.78
C THR A 11 4.01 -4.31 10.69
N ASP A 12 3.83 -4.13 11.99
CA ASP A 12 4.27 -5.06 13.03
C ASP A 12 3.12 -5.25 14.02
N TRP A 13 2.56 -6.45 14.09
CA TRP A 13 1.44 -6.80 14.95
C TRP A 13 1.87 -7.47 16.27
N GLY A 14 3.14 -7.22 16.67
CA GLY A 14 3.63 -7.54 18.00
C GLY A 14 2.90 -6.76 19.10
N ASP A 15 3.31 -6.96 20.35
CA ASP A 15 2.78 -6.20 21.49
C ASP A 15 3.85 -5.20 21.99
N PRO A 16 3.63 -3.88 21.82
CA PRO A 16 2.51 -3.21 21.14
C PRO A 16 2.59 -3.25 19.61
N ALA A 17 1.44 -3.35 18.96
CA ALA A 17 1.34 -3.24 17.49
C ALA A 17 1.77 -1.86 17.00
N LYS A 18 2.42 -1.79 15.83
CA LYS A 18 2.94 -0.55 15.27
C LYS A 18 3.05 -0.59 13.74
N ILE A 19 3.00 0.59 13.15
CA ILE A 19 3.43 0.83 11.77
C ILE A 19 4.70 1.66 11.86
N GLU A 20 5.73 1.25 11.15
CA GLU A 20 7.04 1.88 11.17
C GLU A 20 7.49 2.26 9.76
N ARG A 21 8.47 3.14 9.71
CA ARG A 21 9.21 3.45 8.49
C ARG A 21 10.71 3.53 8.76
N ALA A 22 11.52 3.35 7.72
CA ALA A 22 12.95 3.62 7.71
C ALA A 22 13.41 4.08 6.33
N ASN A 23 14.63 4.56 6.22
CA ASN A 23 15.32 4.69 4.94
C ASN A 23 15.52 3.31 4.31
N MET A 24 15.78 3.26 3.00
CA MET A 24 15.97 1.97 2.30
C MET A 24 17.23 1.21 2.71
N ASP A 25 18.15 1.86 3.42
CA ASP A 25 19.35 1.24 4.04
C ASP A 25 19.10 0.80 5.49
N GLY A 26 17.85 0.94 5.99
CA GLY A 26 17.43 0.62 7.35
C GLY A 26 17.71 1.71 8.38
N SER A 27 18.38 2.80 8.01
CA SER A 27 18.62 3.93 8.92
C SER A 27 17.35 4.75 9.18
N ASP A 28 17.40 5.64 10.18
CA ASP A 28 16.31 6.57 10.57
C ASP A 28 14.95 5.87 10.81
N ARG A 29 14.99 4.68 11.44
CA ARG A 29 13.80 3.91 11.80
C ARG A 29 12.94 4.69 12.80
N LYS A 30 11.64 4.80 12.50
CA LYS A 30 10.67 5.55 13.30
C LYS A 30 9.33 4.82 13.36
N ILE A 31 8.72 4.84 14.55
CA ILE A 31 7.33 4.46 14.74
C ILE A 31 6.44 5.60 14.23
N LEU A 32 5.52 5.31 13.32
CA LEU A 32 4.55 6.25 12.81
C LEU A 32 3.21 6.18 13.55
N ILE A 33 2.72 4.96 13.76
CA ILE A 33 1.43 4.69 14.37
C ILE A 33 1.63 3.62 15.44
N SER A 34 0.99 3.81 16.59
CA SER A 34 0.89 2.83 17.68
C SER A 34 -0.31 3.14 18.58
N GLY A 35 -0.60 2.28 19.55
CA GLY A 35 -1.65 2.50 20.56
C GLY A 35 -3.05 2.35 19.98
N VAL A 36 -3.99 3.18 20.44
CA VAL A 36 -5.44 3.05 20.19
C VAL A 36 -5.89 3.00 18.72
N HIS A 37 -5.02 3.35 17.82
CA HIS A 37 -5.34 3.32 16.39
C HIS A 37 -4.97 2.01 15.70
N LEU A 38 -4.33 1.07 16.40
CA LEU A 38 -3.70 -0.09 15.81
C LEU A 38 -3.73 -1.26 16.80
N GLU A 39 -4.23 -2.42 16.35
CA GLU A 39 -4.20 -3.64 17.15
C GLU A 39 -3.60 -4.82 16.39
N TRP A 40 -4.05 -5.02 15.14
CA TRP A 40 -3.57 -6.13 14.30
C TRP A 40 -3.48 -5.71 12.83
N PRO A 41 -2.52 -4.85 12.49
CA PRO A 41 -2.34 -4.40 11.10
C PRO A 41 -1.74 -5.53 10.28
N VAL A 42 -2.49 -6.01 9.29
CA VAL A 42 -2.09 -7.18 8.48
C VAL A 42 -1.46 -6.79 7.15
N ASP A 43 -1.81 -5.61 6.62
CA ASP A 43 -1.25 -5.12 5.36
C ASP A 43 -1.35 -3.60 5.24
N LEU A 44 -0.50 -3.01 4.41
CA LEU A 44 -0.48 -1.59 4.11
C LEU A 44 -0.24 -1.29 2.63
N ALA A 45 -0.72 -0.15 2.17
CA ALA A 45 -0.52 0.35 0.81
C ALA A 45 -0.24 1.85 0.80
N ILE A 46 0.63 2.31 -0.10
CA ILE A 46 0.96 3.73 -0.26
C ILE A 46 0.20 4.30 -1.45
N ASP A 47 -0.56 5.35 -1.21
CA ASP A 47 -1.11 6.22 -2.25
C ASP A 47 -0.10 7.31 -2.60
N TYR A 48 0.63 7.12 -3.68
CA TYR A 48 1.63 8.08 -4.14
C TYR A 48 1.02 9.39 -4.64
N THR A 49 -0.21 9.34 -5.13
CA THR A 49 -0.91 10.52 -5.67
C THR A 49 -1.31 11.49 -4.57
N THR A 50 -1.90 10.98 -3.50
CA THR A 50 -2.37 11.79 -2.37
C THR A 50 -1.39 11.81 -1.19
N ARG A 51 -0.28 11.08 -1.30
CA ARG A 51 0.76 10.95 -0.28
C ARG A 51 0.22 10.45 1.06
N LYS A 52 -0.57 9.37 1.00
CA LYS A 52 -1.18 8.74 2.17
C LYS A 52 -0.76 7.30 2.31
N LEU A 53 -0.69 6.86 3.55
CA LEU A 53 -0.50 5.48 3.94
C LEU A 53 -1.85 4.90 4.35
N TYR A 54 -2.27 3.83 3.69
CA TYR A 54 -3.46 3.05 4.03
C TYR A 54 -3.06 1.76 4.70
N TRP A 55 -3.83 1.28 5.66
CA TRP A 55 -3.68 -0.05 6.23
C TRP A 55 -5.00 -0.69 6.56
N ILE A 56 -4.98 -2.01 6.67
CA ILE A 56 -6.12 -2.80 7.12
C ILE A 56 -5.78 -3.45 8.46
N ASP A 57 -6.67 -3.31 9.43
CA ASP A 57 -6.51 -3.89 10.75
C ASP A 57 -7.52 -5.02 10.95
N ALA A 58 -7.01 -6.24 11.13
CA ALA A 58 -7.84 -7.44 11.20
C ALA A 58 -8.59 -7.56 12.54
N LYS A 59 -8.09 -6.99 13.61
CA LYS A 59 -8.77 -7.03 14.92
C LYS A 59 -9.79 -5.92 15.07
N LEU A 60 -9.44 -4.70 14.67
CA LEU A 60 -10.37 -3.58 14.69
C LEU A 60 -11.43 -3.66 13.59
N LYS A 61 -11.22 -4.51 12.55
CA LYS A 61 -12.14 -4.68 11.41
C LYS A 61 -12.34 -3.38 10.62
N VAL A 62 -11.25 -2.67 10.34
CA VAL A 62 -11.26 -1.36 9.69
C VAL A 62 -10.18 -1.24 8.63
N ILE A 63 -10.43 -0.36 7.66
CA ILE A 63 -9.40 0.22 6.81
C ILE A 63 -9.24 1.68 7.21
N LYS A 64 -8.01 2.07 7.50
CA LYS A 64 -7.64 3.44 7.89
C LYS A 64 -6.61 4.01 6.94
N HIS A 65 -6.43 5.32 6.99
CA HIS A 65 -5.30 6.00 6.37
C HIS A 65 -4.75 7.11 7.26
N CYS A 66 -3.52 7.51 6.99
CA CYS A 66 -2.89 8.71 7.55
C CYS A 66 -2.02 9.39 6.49
N ASP A 67 -1.42 10.51 6.82
CA ASP A 67 -0.34 11.07 6.02
C ASP A 67 0.94 10.23 6.18
N LEU A 68 1.89 10.38 5.27
CA LEU A 68 3.14 9.60 5.28
C LEU A 68 4.06 9.87 6.50
N ASP A 69 3.75 10.88 7.29
CA ASP A 69 4.42 11.19 8.56
C ASP A 69 3.71 10.58 9.79
N GLY A 70 2.59 9.87 9.57
CA GLY A 70 1.76 9.27 10.63
C GLY A 70 0.67 10.18 11.18
N SER A 71 0.59 11.44 10.75
CA SER A 71 -0.44 12.38 11.20
C SER A 71 -1.79 12.13 10.52
N ARG A 72 -2.86 12.72 11.08
CA ARG A 72 -4.21 12.74 10.51
C ARG A 72 -4.80 11.36 10.24
N VAL A 73 -4.70 10.47 11.21
CA VAL A 73 -5.33 9.12 11.13
C VAL A 73 -6.85 9.25 10.98
N ARG A 74 -7.41 8.57 9.98
CA ARG A 74 -8.86 8.53 9.70
C ARG A 74 -9.29 7.13 9.29
N GLU A 75 -10.51 6.78 9.67
CA GLU A 75 -11.17 5.56 9.19
C GLU A 75 -11.82 5.82 7.84
N VAL A 76 -11.70 4.85 6.94
CA VAL A 76 -12.31 4.87 5.60
C VAL A 76 -13.41 3.83 5.51
N VAL A 77 -13.12 2.59 5.93
CA VAL A 77 -14.11 1.52 6.03
C VAL A 77 -14.09 0.98 7.45
N ASN A 78 -15.25 0.99 8.11
CA ASN A 78 -15.40 0.51 9.49
C ASN A 78 -16.62 -0.43 9.66
N ARG A 79 -17.13 -0.97 8.56
CA ARG A 79 -18.27 -1.92 8.57
C ARG A 79 -18.08 -2.98 7.50
N GLY A 80 -18.57 -4.18 7.77
CA GLY A 80 -18.62 -5.28 6.80
C GLY A 80 -17.28 -5.98 6.57
N ILE A 81 -16.24 -5.67 7.33
CA ILE A 81 -14.96 -6.38 7.34
C ILE A 81 -15.01 -7.50 8.37
N LYS A 82 -14.55 -8.70 8.00
CA LYS A 82 -14.62 -9.89 8.84
C LYS A 82 -13.27 -10.53 9.12
N ASP A 83 -12.56 -10.91 8.07
CA ASP A 83 -11.25 -11.58 8.14
C ASP A 83 -10.36 -11.08 6.99
N PRO A 84 -9.89 -9.83 7.08
CA PRO A 84 -9.14 -9.20 6.01
C PRO A 84 -7.68 -9.68 5.98
N SER A 85 -7.08 -9.72 4.79
CA SER A 85 -5.68 -10.15 4.64
C SER A 85 -4.80 -9.23 3.80
N ALA A 86 -5.36 -8.46 2.87
CA ALA A 86 -4.57 -7.59 2.01
C ALA A 86 -5.35 -6.36 1.56
N VAL A 87 -4.65 -5.26 1.28
CA VAL A 87 -5.21 -4.01 0.72
C VAL A 87 -4.29 -3.44 -0.35
N THR A 88 -4.85 -2.96 -1.45
CA THR A 88 -4.11 -2.25 -2.49
C THR A 88 -4.93 -1.10 -3.06
N LEU A 89 -4.26 -0.16 -3.73
CA LEU A 89 -4.86 1.07 -4.22
C LEU A 89 -4.57 1.26 -5.71
N PHE A 90 -5.56 1.75 -6.44
CA PHE A 90 -5.37 2.18 -7.81
C PHE A 90 -6.35 3.29 -8.18
N GLU A 91 -5.84 4.39 -8.73
CA GLU A 91 -6.63 5.59 -9.04
C GLU A 91 -7.46 6.04 -7.82
N ASP A 92 -8.78 6.19 -7.98
CA ASP A 92 -9.68 6.61 -6.90
C ASP A 92 -10.24 5.45 -6.07
N HIS A 93 -9.70 4.26 -6.24
CA HIS A 93 -10.23 3.05 -5.63
C HIS A 93 -9.22 2.37 -4.71
N MET A 94 -9.76 1.72 -3.69
CA MET A 94 -9.10 0.70 -2.90
C MET A 94 -9.71 -0.66 -3.16
N TYR A 95 -8.88 -1.67 -3.03
CA TYR A 95 -9.23 -3.08 -3.20
C TYR A 95 -8.69 -3.84 -2.00
N TRP A 96 -9.49 -4.75 -1.46
CA TRP A 96 -9.04 -5.57 -0.34
C TRP A 96 -9.59 -6.99 -0.43
N ILE A 97 -8.87 -7.89 0.22
CA ILE A 97 -9.30 -9.26 0.44
C ILE A 97 -9.96 -9.33 1.81
N ASP A 98 -11.13 -9.95 1.89
CA ASP A 98 -11.81 -10.26 3.14
C ASP A 98 -12.47 -11.64 3.03
N GLU A 99 -12.04 -12.59 3.88
CA GLU A 99 -12.37 -14.00 3.76
C GLU A 99 -11.95 -14.58 2.39
N LYS A 100 -12.91 -14.98 1.57
CA LYS A 100 -12.73 -15.54 0.21
C LYS A 100 -13.17 -14.57 -0.90
N LYS A 101 -13.26 -13.28 -0.58
CA LYS A 101 -13.80 -12.28 -1.49
C LYS A 101 -12.80 -11.16 -1.74
N ILE A 102 -12.89 -10.60 -2.94
CA ILE A 102 -12.17 -9.37 -3.29
C ILE A 102 -13.20 -8.26 -3.43
N TYR A 103 -12.97 -7.20 -2.69
CA TYR A 103 -13.82 -6.02 -2.65
C TYR A 103 -13.15 -4.84 -3.33
N LYS A 104 -13.98 -3.90 -3.77
CA LYS A 104 -13.60 -2.60 -4.30
C LYS A 104 -14.46 -1.52 -3.67
N ALA A 105 -13.88 -0.37 -3.34
CA ALA A 105 -14.59 0.83 -2.92
C ALA A 105 -13.85 2.11 -3.33
N ASN A 106 -14.51 3.26 -3.19
CA ASN A 106 -13.83 4.54 -3.31
C ASN A 106 -12.87 4.74 -2.13
N LYS A 107 -11.59 5.02 -2.40
CA LYS A 107 -10.54 5.10 -1.37
C LYS A 107 -10.68 6.30 -0.43
N PHE A 108 -11.34 7.38 -0.88
CA PHE A 108 -11.49 8.60 -0.08
C PHE A 108 -12.67 8.55 0.90
N THR A 109 -13.74 7.87 0.49
CA THR A 109 -15.01 7.89 1.22
C THR A 109 -15.42 6.55 1.81
N GLY A 110 -14.77 5.45 1.39
CA GLY A 110 -15.18 4.08 1.73
C GLY A 110 -16.53 3.66 1.15
N LYS A 111 -17.14 4.49 0.30
CA LYS A 111 -18.46 4.21 -0.30
C LYS A 111 -18.33 3.40 -1.59
N ASN A 112 -19.50 3.00 -2.12
CA ASN A 112 -19.63 2.21 -3.36
C ASN A 112 -18.89 0.87 -3.26
N VAL A 113 -19.04 0.21 -2.11
CA VAL A 113 -18.46 -1.11 -1.87
C VAL A 113 -19.09 -2.12 -2.83
N THR A 114 -18.26 -2.80 -3.60
CA THR A 114 -18.67 -3.86 -4.53
C THR A 114 -17.82 -5.09 -4.33
N VAL A 115 -18.42 -6.27 -4.52
CA VAL A 115 -17.69 -7.55 -4.54
C VAL A 115 -17.29 -7.84 -5.97
N LEU A 116 -16.01 -7.95 -6.24
CA LEU A 116 -15.46 -8.27 -7.56
C LEU A 116 -15.32 -9.78 -7.77
N VAL A 117 -14.87 -10.48 -6.74
CA VAL A 117 -14.68 -11.93 -6.74
C VAL A 117 -15.34 -12.49 -5.48
N LYS A 118 -16.15 -13.55 -5.64
CA LYS A 118 -16.94 -14.13 -4.53
C LYS A 118 -16.32 -15.37 -3.90
N ASP A 119 -15.55 -16.14 -4.67
CA ASP A 119 -15.08 -17.48 -4.30
C ASP A 119 -13.59 -17.64 -4.58
N ALA A 120 -12.78 -16.72 -4.10
CA ALA A 120 -11.33 -16.85 -4.16
C ALA A 120 -10.86 -17.92 -3.17
N PHE A 121 -10.04 -18.89 -3.64
CA PHE A 121 -9.56 -19.96 -2.77
C PHE A 121 -8.36 -19.49 -1.93
N SER A 122 -8.61 -19.10 -0.66
CA SER A 122 -7.58 -18.69 0.31
C SER A 122 -6.59 -17.61 -0.19
N PRO A 123 -7.08 -16.49 -0.75
CA PRO A 123 -6.19 -15.44 -1.23
C PRO A 123 -5.47 -14.80 -0.03
N LYS A 124 -4.16 -14.50 -0.18
CA LYS A 124 -3.33 -13.96 0.90
C LYS A 124 -2.80 -12.57 0.60
N ASP A 125 -2.66 -12.25 -0.69
CA ASP A 125 -2.08 -11.00 -1.14
C ASP A 125 -2.76 -10.52 -2.42
N LEU A 126 -2.70 -9.21 -2.68
CA LEU A 126 -3.38 -8.56 -3.79
C LEU A 126 -2.55 -7.42 -4.36
N HIS A 127 -2.12 -7.55 -5.60
CA HIS A 127 -1.41 -6.50 -6.30
C HIS A 127 -2.13 -6.10 -7.58
N ILE A 128 -2.08 -4.79 -7.89
CA ILE A 128 -2.57 -4.29 -9.17
C ILE A 128 -1.43 -4.20 -10.16
N TYR A 129 -1.56 -4.90 -11.27
CA TYR A 129 -0.70 -4.74 -12.43
C TYR A 129 -1.30 -3.67 -13.36
N HIS A 130 -0.54 -2.60 -13.60
CA HIS A 130 -0.88 -1.57 -14.58
C HIS A 130 0.40 -0.96 -15.15
N PRO A 131 0.51 -0.77 -16.49
CA PRO A 131 1.75 -0.29 -17.13
C PRO A 131 2.28 1.02 -16.56
N GLN A 132 1.42 1.93 -16.10
CA GLN A 132 1.82 3.20 -15.50
C GLN A 132 2.36 3.08 -14.06
N ARG A 133 2.08 1.98 -13.36
CA ARG A 133 2.59 1.71 -12.00
C ARG A 133 3.90 0.95 -12.01
N GLN A 134 4.15 0.21 -13.08
CA GLN A 134 5.41 -0.52 -13.22
C GLN A 134 6.49 0.45 -13.72
N PRO A 135 7.64 0.56 -13.03
CA PRO A 135 8.75 1.32 -13.57
C PRO A 135 9.07 0.72 -14.93
N GLN A 136 8.97 1.50 -15.97
CA GLN A 136 9.49 1.10 -17.28
C GLN A 136 11.01 0.99 -17.12
N GLY A 137 11.50 -0.23 -16.87
CA GLY A 137 12.92 -0.50 -16.97
C GLY A 137 13.35 -0.05 -18.37
N LYS A 138 14.40 0.77 -18.46
CA LYS A 138 15.01 1.08 -19.77
C LYS A 138 15.27 -0.25 -20.46
N ARG A 139 14.56 -0.51 -21.56
CA ARG A 139 14.78 -1.73 -22.36
C ARG A 139 16.25 -1.80 -22.70
N SER A 140 16.80 -2.98 -22.64
CA SER A 140 18.21 -3.24 -23.03
C SER A 140 18.53 -2.72 -24.44
N GLU A 141 17.53 -2.54 -25.29
CA GLU A 141 17.64 -1.94 -26.63
C GLU A 141 18.12 -0.49 -26.61
N ASP A 142 17.75 0.33 -25.61
CA ASP A 142 18.24 1.71 -25.49
C ASP A 142 19.72 1.77 -25.09
N ARG A 143 20.26 0.73 -24.45
CA ARG A 143 21.70 0.62 -24.17
C ARG A 143 22.51 0.30 -25.42
N PHE A 144 21.98 -0.49 -26.34
CA PHE A 144 22.66 -0.82 -27.59
C PHE A 144 22.64 0.36 -28.57
N GLN A 145 21.54 1.10 -28.66
CA GLN A 145 21.45 2.27 -29.54
C GLN A 145 22.40 3.42 -29.11
N ASN A 146 22.56 3.62 -27.78
CA ASN A 146 23.51 4.62 -27.30
C ASN A 146 24.99 4.18 -27.42
N ALA A 147 25.28 2.89 -27.31
CA ALA A 147 26.62 2.36 -27.51
C ALA A 147 27.10 2.49 -28.97
N ILE A 148 26.21 2.32 -29.95
CA ILE A 148 26.50 2.45 -31.38
C ILE A 148 26.77 3.92 -31.77
N LYS A 149 26.07 4.88 -31.15
CA LYS A 149 26.27 6.31 -31.41
C LYS A 149 27.59 6.87 -30.88
N THR A 150 28.20 6.23 -29.89
CA THR A 150 29.47 6.68 -29.29
C THR A 150 30.70 6.11 -30.00
N THR A 151 30.54 5.18 -30.94
CA THR A 151 31.64 4.52 -31.66
C THR A 151 31.84 5.09 -33.09
N ILE A 152 31.05 6.08 -33.53
CA ILE A 152 31.12 6.68 -34.88
C ILE A 152 31.38 8.21 -34.79
N ASN A 153 32.27 8.63 -33.90
CA ASN A 153 32.86 9.98 -33.95
C ASN A 153 34.37 9.90 -33.69
#